data_b5751a662fd9cbe5db6ee35fb10ffcae
#
_entry.id   b5751a662fd9cbe5db6ee35fb10ffcae
#
_cell.length_a   1.000
_cell.length_b   1.000
_cell.length_c   1.000
_cell.angle_alpha   90.00
_cell.angle_beta   90.00
_cell.angle_gamma   90.00
#
_symmetry.space_group_name_H-M   'P 1'
#
loop_
_entity.id
_entity.type
_entity.pdbx_description
1 polymer ?
#
loop_
_entity_poly.entity_id
_entity_poly.type
_entity_poly.pdbx_seq_one_letter_code
_entity_poly.pdbx_strand_id
1 'polypeptide(L)'
;RLPLVFFTNMPTNSGMIQYQAQINEKNANKMGFSMNDFAGGLVCDANGKPTIAALKDKLIGLGYPENITPEDGTVPSSISAVDPDFKMPQVWKTSIAVDYSVPVSFPFTITAEGIFNKTLNGVTLSDWSMMPVEGFARFNGADNRPLYPSDFRNGTKAFVLENTSKGYGWSANVTVNMKPIETLSLMAAYTHTVSKELTG
;
A
#
# COMPACT_ATOMS: atom_id res chain seq x y z
N ARG A 1 -4.03 6.57 5.75
CA ARG A 1 -5.03 5.67 6.38
C ARG A 1 -5.86 4.87 5.33
N LEU A 2 -6.21 5.48 4.19
CA LEU A 2 -6.98 4.80 3.14
C LEU A 2 -6.28 3.55 2.58
N PRO A 3 -4.96 3.55 2.26
CA PRO A 3 -4.29 2.34 1.79
C PRO A 3 -4.37 1.17 2.78
N LEU A 4 -4.23 1.46 4.07
CA LEU A 4 -4.31 0.43 5.10
C LEU A 4 -5.70 -0.20 5.18
N VAL A 5 -6.76 0.62 5.11
CA VAL A 5 -8.16 0.15 5.08
C VAL A 5 -8.41 -0.70 3.84
N PHE A 6 -7.89 -0.30 2.69
CA PHE A 6 -8.00 -1.06 1.45
C PHE A 6 -7.37 -2.45 1.58
N PHE A 7 -6.15 -2.55 2.12
CA PHE A 7 -5.47 -3.83 2.31
C PHE A 7 -6.17 -4.76 3.30
N THR A 8 -6.74 -4.24 4.37
CA THR A 8 -7.29 -5.06 5.45
C THR A 8 -8.75 -5.43 5.26
N ASN A 9 -9.54 -4.63 4.54
CA ASN A 9 -10.99 -4.77 4.49
C ASN A 9 -11.56 -5.31 3.17
N MET A 10 -10.73 -5.52 2.15
CA MET A 10 -11.19 -6.13 0.91
C MET A 10 -10.95 -7.63 0.93
N PRO A 11 -12.01 -8.47 0.88
CA PRO A 11 -11.88 -9.94 0.95
C PRO A 11 -10.95 -10.51 -0.13
N THR A 12 -10.99 -9.95 -1.34
CA THR A 12 -10.11 -10.36 -2.45
C THR A 12 -8.62 -10.08 -2.19
N ASN A 13 -8.32 -9.11 -1.33
CA ASN A 13 -6.96 -8.70 -1.01
C ASN A 13 -6.46 -9.26 0.32
N SER A 14 -7.33 -9.90 1.11
CA SER A 14 -6.98 -10.46 2.42
C SER A 14 -6.58 -11.94 2.40
N GLY A 15 -6.38 -12.50 1.21
CA GLY A 15 -5.98 -13.91 1.07
C GLY A 15 -7.10 -14.92 1.32
N MET A 16 -8.35 -14.47 1.35
CA MET A 16 -9.47 -15.37 1.52
C MET A 16 -9.70 -16.17 0.24
N ILE A 17 -9.89 -17.46 0.38
CA ILE A 17 -10.35 -18.32 -0.70
C ILE A 17 -11.82 -17.98 -0.98
N GLN A 18 -12.14 -17.71 -2.25
CA GLN A 18 -13.49 -17.37 -2.68
C GLN A 18 -14.02 -18.42 -3.63
N TYR A 19 -15.24 -18.86 -3.36
CA TYR A 19 -16.06 -19.53 -4.38
C TYR A 19 -16.91 -18.48 -5.07
N GLN A 20 -16.64 -18.27 -6.35
CA GLN A 20 -17.33 -17.28 -7.14
C GLN A 20 -17.97 -17.95 -8.35
N ALA A 21 -19.29 -17.91 -8.44
CA ALA A 21 -20.04 -18.40 -9.58
C ALA A 21 -20.87 -17.25 -10.17
N GLN A 22 -20.69 -17.00 -11.44
CA GLN A 22 -21.49 -16.05 -12.20
C GLN A 22 -22.24 -16.81 -13.27
N ILE A 23 -23.57 -16.72 -13.23
CA ILE A 23 -24.42 -17.26 -14.27
C ILE A 23 -24.69 -16.14 -15.26
N ASN A 24 -24.13 -16.25 -16.44
CA ASN A 24 -24.38 -15.35 -17.56
C ASN A 24 -24.27 -16.12 -18.87
N GLU A 25 -24.65 -15.49 -19.96
CA GLU A 25 -24.69 -16.09 -21.29
C GLU A 25 -23.36 -16.70 -21.73
N LYS A 26 -22.21 -16.14 -21.27
CA LYS A 26 -20.89 -16.60 -21.65
C LYS A 26 -20.42 -17.86 -20.91
N ASN A 27 -20.82 -18.05 -19.66
CA ASN A 27 -20.30 -19.11 -18.81
C ASN A 27 -21.34 -20.15 -18.38
N ALA A 28 -22.63 -19.92 -18.63
CA ALA A 28 -23.70 -20.86 -18.31
C ALA A 28 -23.42 -22.25 -18.88
N ASN A 29 -23.00 -22.32 -20.16
CA ASN A 29 -22.69 -23.60 -20.81
C ASN A 29 -21.46 -24.30 -20.23
N LYS A 30 -20.45 -23.57 -19.75
CA LYS A 30 -19.27 -24.15 -19.11
C LYS A 30 -19.59 -24.78 -17.77
N MET A 31 -20.60 -24.27 -17.10
CA MET A 31 -21.04 -24.72 -15.78
C MET A 31 -22.16 -25.77 -15.86
N GLY A 32 -22.58 -26.16 -17.08
CA GLY A 32 -23.71 -27.07 -17.26
C GLY A 32 -25.09 -26.44 -17.06
N PHE A 33 -25.16 -25.09 -17.02
CA PHE A 33 -26.43 -24.36 -16.90
C PHE A 33 -26.81 -23.74 -18.23
N SER A 34 -28.11 -23.50 -18.39
CA SER A 34 -28.65 -22.66 -19.42
C SER A 34 -29.25 -21.39 -18.78
N MET A 35 -29.14 -20.27 -19.47
CA MET A 35 -29.87 -19.06 -19.05
C MET A 35 -31.38 -19.29 -19.03
N ASN A 36 -31.88 -20.24 -19.84
CA ASN A 36 -33.27 -20.64 -19.83
C ASN A 36 -33.72 -21.28 -18.50
N ASP A 37 -32.80 -21.83 -17.71
CA ASP A 37 -33.12 -22.37 -16.37
C ASP A 37 -33.61 -21.29 -15.41
N PHE A 38 -33.35 -20.02 -15.73
CA PHE A 38 -33.75 -18.84 -14.98
C PHE A 38 -34.72 -17.92 -15.77
N ALA A 39 -35.17 -18.31 -16.95
CA ALA A 39 -35.96 -17.48 -17.85
C ALA A 39 -37.37 -17.18 -17.32
N GLY A 40 -37.83 -17.88 -16.31
CA GLY A 40 -39.11 -17.65 -15.66
C GLY A 40 -39.13 -16.50 -14.64
N GLY A 41 -38.05 -15.77 -14.47
CA GLY A 41 -37.95 -14.70 -13.48
C GLY A 41 -37.57 -15.22 -12.08
N LEU A 42 -38.25 -14.75 -11.04
CA LEU A 42 -37.95 -15.14 -9.66
C LEU A 42 -38.22 -16.63 -9.42
N VAL A 43 -37.26 -17.32 -8.78
CA VAL A 43 -37.48 -18.72 -8.36
C VAL A 43 -38.39 -18.73 -7.14
N CYS A 44 -39.52 -19.41 -7.28
CA CYS A 44 -40.57 -19.49 -6.26
C CYS A 44 -40.70 -20.88 -5.67
N ASP A 45 -41.24 -20.95 -4.47
CA ASP A 45 -41.68 -22.21 -3.83
C ASP A 45 -42.96 -22.76 -4.47
N ALA A 46 -43.43 -23.89 -3.96
CA ALA A 46 -44.65 -24.53 -4.43
C ALA A 46 -45.93 -23.66 -4.33
N ASN A 47 -45.89 -22.61 -3.52
CA ASN A 47 -46.97 -21.64 -3.33
C ASN A 47 -46.84 -20.40 -4.23
N GLY A 48 -45.85 -20.38 -5.11
CA GLY A 48 -45.57 -19.25 -5.99
C GLY A 48 -44.88 -18.05 -5.31
N LYS A 49 -44.36 -18.24 -4.09
CA LYS A 49 -43.68 -17.19 -3.33
C LYS A 49 -42.17 -17.28 -3.53
N PRO A 50 -41.48 -16.17 -3.89
CA PRO A 50 -40.04 -16.19 -3.99
C PRO A 50 -39.41 -16.33 -2.60
N THR A 51 -38.59 -17.37 -2.39
CA THR A 51 -37.92 -17.66 -1.14
C THR A 51 -36.43 -18.00 -1.40
N ILE A 52 -35.57 -17.76 -0.39
CA ILE A 52 -34.18 -18.15 -0.46
C ILE A 52 -34.04 -19.68 -0.52
N ALA A 53 -34.95 -20.42 0.16
CA ALA A 53 -34.96 -21.87 0.10
C ALA A 53 -35.21 -22.40 -1.31
N ALA A 54 -36.23 -21.90 -1.99
CA ALA A 54 -36.51 -22.28 -3.37
C ALA A 54 -35.35 -21.97 -4.32
N LEU A 55 -34.66 -20.82 -4.15
CA LEU A 55 -33.47 -20.48 -4.91
C LEU A 55 -32.33 -21.45 -4.61
N LYS A 56 -32.09 -21.80 -3.32
CA LYS A 56 -31.09 -22.78 -2.91
C LYS A 56 -31.34 -24.13 -3.56
N ASP A 57 -32.57 -24.63 -3.48
CA ASP A 57 -32.95 -25.93 -4.05
C ASP A 57 -32.76 -25.95 -5.57
N LYS A 58 -33.12 -24.85 -6.24
CA LYS A 58 -32.88 -24.70 -7.68
C LYS A 58 -31.36 -24.74 -8.03
N LEU A 59 -30.54 -24.03 -7.27
CA LEU A 59 -29.07 -24.01 -7.47
C LEU A 59 -28.46 -25.39 -7.23
N ILE A 60 -28.85 -26.08 -6.16
CA ILE A 60 -28.40 -27.46 -5.88
C ILE A 60 -28.82 -28.40 -7.01
N GLY A 61 -30.06 -28.29 -7.50
CA GLY A 61 -30.54 -29.05 -8.64
C GLY A 61 -29.76 -28.80 -9.92
N LEU A 62 -29.12 -27.64 -10.06
CA LEU A 62 -28.25 -27.26 -11.18
C LEU A 62 -26.78 -27.66 -10.96
N GLY A 63 -26.44 -28.31 -9.85
CA GLY A 63 -25.09 -28.81 -9.57
C GLY A 63 -24.22 -27.87 -8.72
N TYR A 64 -24.79 -26.82 -8.13
CA TYR A 64 -24.04 -26.05 -7.13
C TYR A 64 -23.86 -26.86 -5.84
N PRO A 65 -22.69 -26.80 -5.20
CA PRO A 65 -22.49 -27.47 -3.93
C PRO A 65 -23.38 -26.87 -2.84
N GLU A 66 -24.02 -27.73 -2.05
CA GLU A 66 -24.83 -27.29 -0.90
C GLU A 66 -23.97 -26.68 0.20
N ASN A 67 -22.82 -27.28 0.44
CA ASN A 67 -21.82 -26.81 1.40
C ASN A 67 -20.54 -26.48 0.65
N ILE A 68 -20.04 -25.29 0.85
CA ILE A 68 -18.80 -24.80 0.24
C ILE A 68 -17.68 -24.99 1.25
N THR A 69 -16.68 -25.78 0.87
CA THR A 69 -15.45 -25.95 1.63
C THR A 69 -14.31 -25.11 1.04
N PRO A 70 -13.21 -24.88 1.75
CA PRO A 70 -12.04 -24.20 1.20
C PRO A 70 -11.49 -24.83 -0.09
N GLU A 71 -11.71 -26.14 -0.26
CA GLU A 71 -11.26 -26.92 -1.43
C GLU A 71 -12.05 -26.60 -2.70
N ASP A 72 -13.31 -26.15 -2.54
CA ASP A 72 -14.16 -25.70 -3.65
C ASP A 72 -13.81 -24.28 -4.12
N GLY A 73 -12.99 -23.56 -3.34
CA GLY A 73 -12.64 -22.19 -3.62
C GLY A 73 -11.54 -22.05 -4.67
N THR A 74 -11.54 -20.92 -5.34
CA THR A 74 -10.44 -20.56 -6.24
C THR A 74 -9.34 -19.86 -5.46
N VAL A 75 -8.13 -20.39 -5.54
CA VAL A 75 -6.95 -19.73 -4.94
C VAL A 75 -6.76 -18.37 -5.61
N PRO A 76 -6.70 -17.27 -4.85
CA PRO A 76 -6.49 -15.94 -5.42
C PRO A 76 -5.12 -15.85 -6.10
N SER A 77 -5.03 -15.08 -7.18
CA SER A 77 -3.76 -14.83 -7.87
C SER A 77 -2.81 -13.94 -7.07
N SER A 78 -3.34 -13.22 -6.10
CA SER A 78 -2.57 -12.38 -5.17
C SER A 78 -3.25 -12.29 -3.82
N ILE A 79 -2.43 -12.17 -2.81
CA ILE A 79 -2.82 -11.97 -1.42
C ILE A 79 -2.27 -10.62 -0.98
N SER A 80 -3.08 -9.84 -0.27
CA SER A 80 -2.62 -8.63 0.41
C SER A 80 -2.84 -8.78 1.91
N ALA A 81 -1.80 -8.59 2.68
CA ALA A 81 -1.81 -8.74 4.11
C ALA A 81 -1.09 -7.59 4.80
N VAL A 82 -1.23 -7.51 6.10
CA VAL A 82 -0.51 -6.59 6.96
C VAL A 82 0.30 -7.43 7.94
N ASP A 83 1.56 -7.09 8.14
CA ASP A 83 2.41 -7.73 9.13
C ASP A 83 1.73 -7.68 10.51
N PRO A 84 1.65 -8.81 11.26
CA PRO A 84 1.10 -8.82 12.62
C PRO A 84 1.75 -7.81 13.56
N ASP A 85 3.03 -7.51 13.36
CA ASP A 85 3.80 -6.55 14.16
C ASP A 85 3.73 -5.11 13.61
N PHE A 86 2.87 -4.85 12.64
CA PHE A 86 2.74 -3.55 12.01
C PHE A 86 2.34 -2.46 13.00
N LYS A 87 3.13 -1.39 13.01
CA LYS A 87 2.90 -0.19 13.82
C LYS A 87 2.47 0.97 12.93
N MET A 88 1.60 1.82 13.46
CA MET A 88 1.19 3.03 12.75
C MET A 88 2.40 3.91 12.43
N PRO A 89 2.42 4.58 11.26
CA PRO A 89 3.53 5.41 10.86
C PRO A 89 3.89 6.47 11.89
N GLN A 90 5.17 6.55 12.22
CA GLN A 90 5.71 7.50 13.17
C GLN A 90 6.99 8.15 12.63
N VAL A 91 7.08 9.44 12.83
CA VAL A 91 8.27 10.23 12.49
C VAL A 91 8.64 11.07 13.71
N TRP A 92 9.89 10.99 14.09
CA TRP A 92 10.46 11.90 15.09
C TRP A 92 10.99 13.14 14.40
N LYS A 93 10.61 14.32 14.91
CA LYS A 93 11.06 15.60 14.39
C LYS A 93 11.67 16.43 15.52
N THR A 94 12.78 17.06 15.23
CA THR A 94 13.46 17.99 16.13
C THR A 94 13.87 19.22 15.35
N SER A 95 13.69 20.40 15.94
CA SER A 95 14.19 21.65 15.38
C SER A 95 14.90 22.45 16.45
N ILE A 96 15.91 23.20 16.04
CA ILE A 96 16.62 24.17 16.84
C ILE A 96 16.79 25.44 15.99
N ALA A 97 16.54 26.58 16.60
CA ALA A 97 16.78 27.87 15.97
C ALA A 97 17.50 28.81 16.93
N VAL A 98 18.37 29.62 16.40
CA VAL A 98 19.11 30.65 17.11
C VAL A 98 19.07 31.93 16.32
N ASP A 99 18.61 33.00 16.97
CA ASP A 99 18.68 34.36 16.48
C ASP A 99 19.77 35.12 17.19
N TYR A 100 20.69 35.67 16.43
CA TYR A 100 21.79 36.48 16.95
C TYR A 100 21.75 37.89 16.39
N SER A 101 21.54 38.86 17.27
CA SER A 101 21.65 40.27 16.92
C SER A 101 23.11 40.71 17.02
N VAL A 102 23.71 41.03 15.90
CA VAL A 102 25.14 41.45 15.85
C VAL A 102 25.23 42.85 16.44
N PRO A 103 26.18 43.09 17.39
CA PRO A 103 26.32 44.38 18.06
C PRO A 103 27.07 45.39 17.17
N VAL A 104 26.40 45.91 16.17
CA VAL A 104 26.86 46.96 15.24
C VAL A 104 25.91 48.15 15.29
N SER A 105 26.31 49.28 14.70
CA SER A 105 25.54 50.53 14.75
C SER A 105 24.22 50.53 13.96
N PHE A 106 23.93 49.48 13.23
CA PHE A 106 22.70 49.33 12.45
C PHE A 106 22.05 47.97 12.74
N PRO A 107 20.75 47.78 12.46
CA PRO A 107 20.07 46.49 12.66
C PRO A 107 20.71 45.40 11.80
N PHE A 108 21.25 44.38 12.47
CA PHE A 108 21.89 43.22 11.84
C PHE A 108 21.58 41.95 12.65
N THR A 109 20.80 41.04 12.02
CA THR A 109 20.40 39.78 12.65
C THR A 109 20.80 38.60 11.78
N ILE A 110 21.35 37.60 12.42
CA ILE A 110 21.65 36.29 11.82
C ILE A 110 20.74 35.27 12.49
N THR A 111 19.93 34.59 11.70
CA THR A 111 19.09 33.47 12.15
C THR A 111 19.68 32.18 11.59
N ALA A 112 19.95 31.23 12.46
CA ALA A 112 20.36 29.88 12.06
C ALA A 112 19.31 28.88 12.55
N GLU A 113 18.80 28.04 11.66
CA GLU A 113 17.80 27.02 11.98
C GLU A 113 18.26 25.66 11.47
N GLY A 114 18.09 24.64 12.30
CA GLY A 114 18.30 23.25 11.96
C GLY A 114 17.05 22.43 12.23
N ILE A 115 16.62 21.64 11.25
CA ILE A 115 15.51 20.71 11.37
C ILE A 115 16.04 19.31 11.07
N PHE A 116 15.72 18.35 11.93
CA PHE A 116 16.01 16.94 11.71
C PHE A 116 14.74 16.12 11.84
N ASN A 117 14.55 15.19 10.93
CA ASN A 117 13.48 14.20 11.00
C ASN A 117 14.04 12.80 10.80
N LYS A 118 13.45 11.83 11.51
CA LYS A 118 13.79 10.42 11.44
C LYS A 118 12.53 9.60 11.39
N THR A 119 12.40 8.76 10.38
CA THR A 119 11.32 7.78 10.29
C THR A 119 11.57 6.69 11.34
N LEU A 120 10.63 6.50 12.25
CA LEU A 120 10.65 5.43 13.25
C LEU A 120 9.91 4.20 12.70
N ASN A 121 8.68 4.39 12.28
CA ASN A 121 7.87 3.37 11.64
C ASN A 121 7.39 3.94 10.30
N GLY A 122 8.14 3.77 9.25
CA GLY A 122 7.69 4.03 7.89
C GLY A 122 6.85 2.87 7.39
N VAL A 123 6.13 3.08 6.29
CA VAL A 123 5.36 2.03 5.63
C VAL A 123 6.12 1.60 4.39
N THR A 124 6.29 0.31 4.24
CA THR A 124 6.84 -0.31 3.03
C THR A 124 5.97 -1.49 2.62
N LEU A 125 5.99 -1.81 1.34
CA LEU A 125 5.28 -2.95 0.78
C LEU A 125 6.33 -3.95 0.27
N SER A 126 6.25 -5.18 0.77
CA SER A 126 7.11 -6.28 0.35
C SER A 126 6.31 -7.40 -0.27
N ASP A 127 6.88 -8.10 -1.23
CA ASP A 127 6.30 -9.34 -1.77
C ASP A 127 6.98 -10.54 -1.12
N TRP A 128 6.30 -11.14 -0.15
CA TRP A 128 6.84 -12.28 0.60
C TRP A 128 6.89 -13.59 -0.20
N SER A 129 6.28 -13.61 -1.38
CA SER A 129 6.41 -14.76 -2.28
C SER A 129 7.72 -14.78 -3.08
N MET A 130 8.46 -13.67 -3.06
CA MET A 130 9.73 -13.57 -3.77
C MET A 130 10.86 -14.31 -3.05
N MET A 131 11.70 -14.99 -3.82
CA MET A 131 12.94 -15.58 -3.29
C MET A 131 13.90 -14.49 -2.82
N PRO A 132 14.78 -14.79 -1.84
CA PRO A 132 15.83 -13.87 -1.41
C PRO A 132 16.72 -13.43 -2.57
N VAL A 133 16.94 -12.13 -2.68
CA VAL A 133 17.64 -11.50 -3.82
C VAL A 133 19.15 -11.76 -3.79
N GLU A 134 19.68 -12.16 -2.62
CA GLU A 134 21.12 -12.37 -2.38
C GLU A 134 21.74 -13.44 -3.29
N GLY A 135 20.94 -14.40 -3.73
CA GLY A 135 21.36 -15.46 -4.64
C GLY A 135 21.22 -15.15 -6.13
N PHE A 136 20.67 -14.00 -6.48
CA PHE A 136 20.42 -13.68 -7.89
C PHE A 136 21.67 -13.17 -8.59
N ALA A 137 21.80 -13.53 -9.89
CA ALA A 137 22.77 -12.89 -10.76
C ALA A 137 22.53 -11.38 -10.81
N ARG A 138 23.60 -10.62 -11.02
CA ARG A 138 23.51 -9.17 -11.10
C ARG A 138 23.88 -8.68 -12.49
N PHE A 139 23.28 -7.55 -12.89
CA PHE A 139 23.61 -6.90 -14.12
C PHE A 139 25.05 -6.37 -14.04
N ASN A 140 25.89 -6.78 -14.97
CA ASN A 140 27.30 -6.38 -14.99
C ASN A 140 27.44 -4.99 -15.61
N GLY A 141 27.52 -3.96 -14.75
CA GLY A 141 27.62 -2.57 -15.18
C GLY A 141 27.49 -1.59 -14.00
N ALA A 142 27.36 -0.32 -14.31
CA ALA A 142 27.16 0.74 -13.30
C ALA A 142 25.84 0.58 -12.53
N ASP A 143 24.83 -0.03 -13.15
CA ASP A 143 23.55 -0.40 -12.55
C ASP A 143 23.63 -1.86 -12.08
N ASN A 144 24.18 -2.09 -10.92
CA ASN A 144 24.37 -3.42 -10.33
C ASN A 144 23.06 -4.03 -9.74
N ARG A 145 21.94 -3.91 -10.46
CA ARG A 145 20.66 -4.46 -10.03
C ARG A 145 20.60 -5.98 -10.15
N PRO A 146 19.82 -6.66 -9.29
CA PRO A 146 19.60 -8.09 -9.43
C PRO A 146 18.80 -8.43 -10.68
N LEU A 147 19.16 -9.53 -11.32
CA LEU A 147 18.42 -10.12 -12.43
C LEU A 147 17.48 -11.18 -11.87
N TYR A 148 16.19 -10.97 -12.00
CA TYR A 148 15.17 -11.88 -11.51
C TYR A 148 15.04 -13.07 -12.48
N PRO A 149 15.27 -14.32 -12.02
CA PRO A 149 15.00 -15.52 -12.83
C PRO A 149 13.49 -15.68 -13.05
N SER A 150 13.09 -16.52 -14.02
CA SER A 150 11.67 -16.74 -14.34
C SER A 150 10.86 -17.35 -13.19
N ASP A 151 11.53 -18.08 -12.30
CA ASP A 151 10.99 -18.76 -11.13
C ASP A 151 11.25 -18.04 -9.80
N PHE A 152 11.50 -16.74 -9.85
CA PHE A 152 11.84 -15.92 -8.67
C PHE A 152 10.74 -15.84 -7.61
N ARG A 153 9.56 -16.36 -7.90
CA ARG A 153 8.39 -16.30 -7.03
C ARG A 153 7.86 -17.69 -6.70
N ASN A 154 7.59 -17.92 -5.43
CA ASN A 154 6.95 -19.14 -4.95
C ASN A 154 5.42 -18.96 -4.90
N GLY A 155 4.71 -19.49 -5.90
CA GLY A 155 3.25 -19.54 -5.90
C GLY A 155 2.56 -18.19 -6.08
N THR A 156 1.49 -17.98 -5.32
CA THR A 156 0.67 -16.77 -5.34
C THR A 156 1.45 -15.54 -4.87
N LYS A 157 1.25 -14.40 -5.50
CA LYS A 157 1.83 -13.13 -5.05
C LYS A 157 1.33 -12.79 -3.63
N ALA A 158 2.25 -12.46 -2.74
CA ALA A 158 1.95 -12.15 -1.35
C ALA A 158 2.48 -10.76 -0.97
N PHE A 159 1.66 -9.75 -1.19
CA PHE A 159 1.99 -8.37 -0.83
C PHE A 159 1.71 -8.13 0.63
N VAL A 160 2.74 -7.79 1.39
CA VAL A 160 2.64 -7.54 2.83
C VAL A 160 3.04 -6.10 3.13
N LEU A 161 2.16 -5.42 3.84
CA LEU A 161 2.41 -4.09 4.38
C LEU A 161 3.18 -4.23 5.69
N GLU A 162 4.39 -3.69 5.74
CA GLU A 162 5.27 -3.80 6.89
C GLU A 162 5.93 -2.48 7.25
N ASN A 163 6.63 -2.44 8.37
CA ASN A 163 7.32 -1.24 8.81
C ASN A 163 8.78 -1.22 8.39
N THR A 164 9.27 -0.01 8.16
CA THR A 164 10.69 0.27 7.98
C THR A 164 11.14 1.43 8.86
N SER A 165 12.33 1.35 9.41
CA SER A 165 12.99 2.47 10.09
C SER A 165 13.97 3.24 9.19
N LYS A 166 14.03 2.86 7.92
CA LYS A 166 14.85 3.55 6.91
C LYS A 166 14.16 4.86 6.52
N GLY A 167 14.94 5.89 6.42
CA GLY A 167 14.45 7.23 6.09
C GLY A 167 14.86 8.25 7.15
N TYR A 168 15.44 9.33 6.70
CA TYR A 168 15.74 10.50 7.49
C TYR A 168 15.87 11.73 6.60
N GLY A 169 15.68 12.88 7.19
CA GLY A 169 15.95 14.14 6.52
C GLY A 169 16.50 15.16 7.49
N TRP A 170 17.27 16.07 6.98
CA TRP A 170 17.67 17.24 7.73
C TRP A 170 17.75 18.46 6.83
N SER A 171 17.51 19.61 7.40
CA SER A 171 17.63 20.89 6.74
C SER A 171 18.36 21.85 7.67
N ALA A 172 19.32 22.57 7.13
CA ALA A 172 19.96 23.68 7.82
C ALA A 172 19.74 24.95 7.00
N ASN A 173 19.26 25.98 7.67
CA ASN A 173 18.99 27.30 7.09
C ASN A 173 19.78 28.36 7.84
N VAL A 174 20.40 29.27 7.11
CA VAL A 174 21.00 30.48 7.67
C VAL A 174 20.44 31.67 6.92
N THR A 175 19.87 32.61 7.65
CA THR A 175 19.33 33.85 7.11
C THR A 175 20.04 35.03 7.74
N VAL A 176 20.44 35.97 6.92
CA VAL A 176 21.08 37.21 7.33
C VAL A 176 20.19 38.36 6.91
N ASN A 177 19.80 39.20 7.88
CA ASN A 177 19.04 40.40 7.65
C ASN A 177 19.85 41.60 8.16
N MET A 178 20.03 42.63 7.32
CA MET A 178 20.72 43.83 7.73
C MET A 178 20.08 45.08 7.12
N LYS A 179 20.13 46.16 7.87
CA LYS A 179 19.65 47.46 7.44
C LYS A 179 20.75 48.51 7.67
N PRO A 180 21.77 48.58 6.80
CA PRO A 180 22.94 49.44 6.98
C PRO A 180 22.63 50.94 6.94
N ILE A 181 21.56 51.34 6.22
CA ILE A 181 21.02 52.69 6.20
C ILE A 181 19.48 52.62 6.19
N GLU A 182 18.81 53.71 6.53
CA GLU A 182 17.34 53.73 6.67
C GLU A 182 16.58 53.32 5.41
N THR A 183 17.13 53.63 4.24
CA THR A 183 16.52 53.40 2.92
C THR A 183 16.88 52.02 2.32
N LEU A 184 17.83 51.28 2.88
CA LEU A 184 18.33 50.04 2.33
C LEU A 184 18.18 48.86 3.32
N SER A 185 17.38 47.88 2.94
CA SER A 185 17.30 46.59 3.65
C SER A 185 17.85 45.49 2.75
N LEU A 186 18.75 44.67 3.30
CA LEU A 186 19.35 43.53 2.62
C LEU A 186 19.01 42.26 3.37
N MET A 187 18.65 41.20 2.62
CA MET A 187 18.42 39.88 3.14
C MET A 187 19.14 38.86 2.26
N ALA A 188 19.82 37.92 2.89
CA ALA A 188 20.40 36.77 2.23
C ALA A 188 20.03 35.50 3.03
N ALA A 189 19.69 34.44 2.33
CA ALA A 189 19.40 33.15 2.95
C ALA A 189 20.08 32.02 2.19
N TYR A 190 20.59 31.05 2.94
CA TYR A 190 21.11 29.80 2.40
C TYR A 190 20.47 28.62 3.11
N THR A 191 19.95 27.69 2.33
CA THR A 191 19.34 26.47 2.85
C THR A 191 20.00 25.25 2.21
N HIS A 192 20.40 24.31 3.06
CA HIS A 192 20.86 22.99 2.62
C HIS A 192 19.93 21.92 3.18
N THR A 193 19.40 21.05 2.30
CA THR A 193 18.47 20.00 2.68
C THR A 193 18.95 18.67 2.14
N VAL A 194 18.85 17.64 2.98
CA VAL A 194 19.07 16.25 2.60
C VAL A 194 17.84 15.46 3.02
N SER A 195 17.25 14.72 2.08
CA SER A 195 16.16 13.79 2.34
C SER A 195 16.52 12.44 1.75
N LYS A 196 16.37 11.39 2.56
CA LYS A 196 16.53 9.99 2.14
C LYS A 196 15.30 9.23 2.59
N GLU A 197 14.55 8.73 1.63
CA GLU A 197 13.34 7.96 1.85
C GLU A 197 13.49 6.58 1.21
N LEU A 198 12.78 5.60 1.75
CA LEU A 198 12.60 4.32 1.09
C LEU A 198 11.37 4.46 0.20
N THR A 199 11.57 4.47 -1.09
CA THR A 199 10.49 4.29 -2.06
C THR A 199 10.32 2.81 -2.30
N GLY A 200 9.12 2.28 -2.00
CA GLY A 200 8.75 0.90 -2.28
C GLY A 200 8.56 0.64 -3.77
#